data_cf7a1ffb6d66e5d04b98730e13e7b913
#
_entry.id   cf7a1ffb6d66e5d04b98730e13e7b913
#
_cell.length_a   1.000
_cell.length_b   1.000
_cell.length_c   1.000
_cell.angle_alpha   90.00
_cell.angle_beta   90.00
_cell.angle_gamma   90.00
#
_symmetry.space_group_name_H-M   'P 1'
#
loop_
_entity.id
_entity.type
_entity.pdbx_description
1 polymer ?
#
loop_
_entity_poly.entity_id
_entity_poly.type
_entity_poly.pdbx_seq_one_letter_code
_entity_poly.pdbx_strand_id
1 'polypeptide(L)'
;MISRRSFGRALGVGTGAAAVSLAGLGSAQTASAASGAPLGTPAAHTAFPRLKQIRAGLLDVGYAESGPAHGPVVICLHGWPYDIHSYVDVAPLLAEQGYRVLVPYLRGHGTTRFRSGRTFRNAQQSAIALDVIALMDALKIEKAVLAGFDWGSRTADIVAALWPERCKALVSVSGYLVTNREANLNPLAAKAEYAWWYQYYFATERGRLAMQDKDLRRDLTRLVWDTVSPTWDFDDATFGRTAAAFDNPDYAAIVIHNYRWRLSLADGERRYDALEKRLAARPVIGVPTITLDAERDPFTAPGHGASYRDRFTGAYEHRTLAGIGHNVPQEAPAAFARTVIDADHLLDK
;
A
#
# COMPACT_ATOMS: atom_id res chain seq x y z
N MET A 1 40.16 0.21 34.40
CA MET A 1 39.79 -0.21 35.78
C MET A 1 38.91 0.87 36.39
N ILE A 2 37.60 0.76 36.34
CA ILE A 2 36.69 1.56 37.17
C ILE A 2 35.54 0.63 37.62
N SER A 3 35.35 0.62 38.91
CA SER A 3 34.64 -0.30 39.78
C SER A 3 33.11 -0.25 39.66
N ARG A 4 32.51 -1.42 39.77
CA ARG A 4 31.09 -1.65 40.07
C ARG A 4 30.76 -1.15 41.46
N ARG A 5 29.64 -0.43 41.61
CA ARG A 5 28.93 -0.32 42.90
C ARG A 5 27.44 -0.60 42.77
N SER A 6 27.09 -1.63 43.48
CA SER A 6 25.73 -2.07 43.78
C SER A 6 24.96 -1.01 44.58
N PHE A 7 23.64 -0.86 44.37
CA PHE A 7 22.72 -0.30 45.35
C PHE A 7 21.51 -1.21 45.53
N GLY A 8 21.28 -1.47 46.78
CA GLY A 8 20.43 -2.50 47.32
C GLY A 8 18.97 -2.07 47.49
N ARG A 9 18.22 -3.05 47.81
CA ARG A 9 16.78 -3.17 48.11
C ARG A 9 16.24 -2.17 49.15
N ALA A 10 14.99 -1.74 48.92
CA ALA A 10 14.05 -1.49 50.02
C ALA A 10 12.65 -2.00 49.63
N LEU A 11 12.17 -2.95 50.42
CA LEU A 11 10.79 -3.44 50.45
C LEU A 11 9.92 -2.43 51.21
N GLY A 12 8.74 -2.15 50.67
CA GLY A 12 7.68 -1.44 51.37
C GLY A 12 6.34 -2.09 51.05
N VAL A 13 5.81 -2.86 52.00
CA VAL A 13 4.48 -3.44 51.98
C VAL A 13 3.49 -2.37 52.47
N GLY A 14 2.46 -2.13 51.66
CA GLY A 14 1.33 -1.27 52.03
C GLY A 14 0.03 -1.84 51.47
N THR A 15 -0.70 -2.54 52.35
CA THR A 15 -2.07 -3.00 52.12
C THR A 15 -3.04 -1.83 52.20
N GLY A 16 -3.82 -1.62 51.13
CA GLY A 16 -4.93 -0.67 51.11
C GLY A 16 -6.01 -1.17 50.17
N ALA A 17 -7.02 -1.85 50.75
CA ALA A 17 -8.22 -2.23 50.05
C ALA A 17 -9.11 -0.99 49.84
N ALA A 18 -9.40 -0.67 48.60
CA ALA A 18 -10.48 0.23 48.25
C ALA A 18 -11.34 -0.43 47.16
N ALA A 19 -12.56 -0.77 47.59
CA ALA A 19 -13.62 -1.22 46.68
C ALA A 19 -14.04 -0.06 45.78
N VAL A 20 -13.97 -0.25 44.49
CA VAL A 20 -14.60 0.64 43.51
C VAL A 20 -15.59 -0.18 42.68
N SER A 21 -16.81 0.34 42.70
CA SER A 21 -18.03 -0.21 42.12
C SER A 21 -17.92 -0.45 40.62
N LEU A 22 -18.39 -1.61 40.16
CA LEU A 22 -18.71 -1.90 38.79
C LEU A 22 -19.91 -1.02 38.34
N ALA A 23 -19.68 -0.17 37.35
CA ALA A 23 -20.74 0.31 36.47
C ALA A 23 -20.11 0.66 35.13
N GLY A 24 -20.57 0.04 34.07
CA GLY A 24 -20.24 0.44 32.69
C GLY A 24 -19.64 -0.68 31.83
N LEU A 25 -20.37 -1.76 31.63
CA LEU A 25 -20.17 -2.67 30.49
C LEU A 25 -20.57 -1.91 29.20
N GLY A 26 -19.63 -1.20 28.61
CA GLY A 26 -19.72 -0.78 27.23
C GLY A 26 -19.58 -2.03 26.35
N SER A 27 -20.67 -2.43 25.71
CA SER A 27 -20.70 -3.49 24.71
C SER A 27 -19.69 -3.20 23.62
N ALA A 28 -18.61 -3.97 23.56
CA ALA A 28 -17.80 -4.07 22.35
C ALA A 28 -18.71 -4.58 21.24
N GLN A 29 -19.08 -3.73 20.32
CA GLN A 29 -19.73 -4.15 19.08
C GLN A 29 -18.72 -5.00 18.31
N THR A 30 -18.88 -6.31 18.40
CA THR A 30 -18.33 -7.24 17.43
C THR A 30 -18.91 -6.83 16.06
N ALA A 31 -18.05 -6.41 15.15
CA ALA A 31 -18.44 -6.11 13.80
C ALA A 31 -19.19 -7.32 13.22
N SER A 32 -20.48 -7.16 12.96
CA SER A 32 -21.31 -8.15 12.30
C SER A 32 -20.73 -8.36 10.91
N ALA A 33 -20.34 -9.59 10.61
CA ALA A 33 -19.96 -10.00 9.27
C ALA A 33 -21.15 -9.72 8.35
N ALA A 34 -20.98 -8.80 7.40
CA ALA A 34 -21.97 -8.53 6.38
C ALA A 34 -22.25 -9.82 5.60
N SER A 35 -23.52 -10.24 5.56
CA SER A 35 -24.01 -11.43 4.86
C SER A 35 -24.03 -11.18 3.36
N GLY A 36 -22.87 -11.22 2.72
CA GLY A 36 -22.75 -11.37 1.27
C GLY A 36 -22.56 -12.85 0.93
N ALA A 37 -23.00 -13.28 -0.24
CA ALA A 37 -22.72 -14.63 -0.73
C ALA A 37 -21.21 -14.93 -0.61
N PRO A 38 -20.81 -16.15 -0.22
CA PRO A 38 -19.39 -16.49 -0.11
C PRO A 38 -18.73 -16.30 -1.47
N LEU A 39 -17.61 -15.56 -1.49
CA LEU A 39 -16.72 -15.55 -2.66
C LEU A 39 -16.18 -16.98 -2.80
N GLY A 40 -16.10 -17.49 -4.04
CA GLY A 40 -15.52 -18.80 -4.31
C GLY A 40 -14.10 -18.92 -3.70
N THR A 41 -13.67 -20.11 -3.39
CA THR A 41 -12.28 -20.34 -2.97
C THR A 41 -11.37 -19.93 -4.13
N PRO A 42 -10.38 -19.05 -3.92
CA PRO A 42 -9.47 -18.66 -4.98
C PRO A 42 -8.78 -19.91 -5.53
N ALA A 43 -8.92 -20.16 -6.83
CA ALA A 43 -7.99 -21.05 -7.49
C ALA A 43 -6.63 -20.35 -7.47
N ALA A 44 -5.57 -21.03 -7.09
CA ALA A 44 -4.23 -20.45 -7.08
C ALA A 44 -3.81 -20.09 -8.52
N HIS A 45 -4.02 -18.83 -8.90
CA HIS A 45 -3.62 -18.31 -10.21
C HIS A 45 -2.15 -17.88 -10.13
N THR A 46 -1.38 -18.32 -11.09
CA THR A 46 0.06 -18.03 -11.11
C THR A 46 0.44 -16.90 -12.04
N ALA A 47 -0.44 -16.52 -12.97
CA ALA A 47 -0.18 -15.44 -13.92
C ALA A 47 -1.49 -14.88 -14.50
N PHE A 48 -1.42 -13.66 -14.98
CA PHE A 48 -2.46 -13.10 -15.82
C PHE A 48 -2.37 -13.66 -17.25
N PRO A 49 -3.49 -14.02 -17.90
CA PRO A 49 -3.46 -14.69 -19.20
C PRO A 49 -2.93 -13.78 -20.32
N ARG A 50 -3.09 -12.47 -20.20
CA ARG A 50 -2.63 -11.49 -21.19
C ARG A 50 -2.38 -10.13 -20.55
N LEU A 51 -1.22 -9.56 -20.85
CA LEU A 51 -0.90 -8.16 -20.55
C LEU A 51 -1.27 -7.27 -21.74
N LYS A 52 -1.74 -6.09 -21.41
CA LYS A 52 -2.04 -5.00 -22.35
C LYS A 52 -1.04 -3.86 -22.17
N GLN A 53 -0.93 -3.02 -23.17
CA GLN A 53 -0.07 -1.84 -23.15
C GLN A 53 -0.85 -0.64 -23.68
N ILE A 54 -0.72 0.52 -23.00
CA ILE A 54 -1.41 1.75 -23.42
C ILE A 54 -0.55 2.98 -23.12
N ARG A 55 -0.56 3.94 -24.04
CA ARG A 55 0.08 5.24 -23.84
C ARG A 55 -0.76 6.10 -22.90
N ALA A 56 -0.19 6.44 -21.74
CA ALA A 56 -0.84 7.23 -20.71
C ALA A 56 0.14 8.28 -20.16
N GLY A 57 -0.09 9.54 -20.46
CA GLY A 57 0.77 10.63 -20.02
C GLY A 57 2.23 10.44 -20.44
N LEU A 58 3.13 10.35 -19.45
CA LEU A 58 4.57 10.17 -19.67
C LEU A 58 4.97 8.72 -19.94
N LEU A 59 4.06 7.78 -19.75
CA LEU A 59 4.34 6.36 -19.75
C LEU A 59 3.63 5.64 -20.90
N ASP A 60 4.21 4.52 -21.24
CA ASP A 60 3.57 3.42 -21.94
C ASP A 60 3.30 2.36 -20.85
N VAL A 61 2.05 2.29 -20.39
CA VAL A 61 1.68 1.53 -19.19
C VAL A 61 1.31 0.12 -19.55
N GLY A 62 2.03 -0.86 -18.95
CA GLY A 62 1.65 -2.25 -18.97
C GLY A 62 0.62 -2.57 -17.88
N TYR A 63 -0.41 -3.32 -18.22
CA TYR A 63 -1.45 -3.69 -17.25
C TYR A 63 -2.13 -5.02 -17.58
N ALA A 64 -2.62 -5.68 -16.56
CA ALA A 64 -3.56 -6.78 -16.68
C ALA A 64 -4.99 -6.25 -16.62
N GLU A 65 -5.92 -6.94 -17.30
CA GLU A 65 -7.34 -6.64 -17.26
C GLU A 65 -8.14 -7.93 -17.18
N SER A 66 -9.14 -7.96 -16.27
CA SER A 66 -10.04 -9.10 -16.05
C SER A 66 -11.48 -8.62 -15.99
N GLY A 67 -12.41 -9.52 -16.29
CA GLY A 67 -13.86 -9.26 -16.21
C GLY A 67 -14.46 -8.58 -17.44
N PRO A 68 -15.76 -8.22 -17.36
CA PRO A 68 -16.51 -7.65 -18.48
C PRO A 68 -16.05 -6.23 -18.80
N ALA A 69 -15.85 -5.93 -20.09
CA ALA A 69 -15.35 -4.64 -20.56
C ALA A 69 -16.20 -3.43 -20.14
N HIS A 70 -17.49 -3.63 -19.89
CA HIS A 70 -18.46 -2.58 -19.53
C HIS A 70 -18.88 -2.65 -18.04
N GLY A 71 -18.24 -3.50 -17.24
CA GLY A 71 -18.48 -3.57 -15.80
C GLY A 71 -18.01 -2.33 -15.05
N PRO A 72 -18.49 -2.11 -13.81
CA PRO A 72 -17.93 -1.08 -12.92
C PRO A 72 -16.45 -1.31 -12.75
N VAL A 73 -15.67 -0.23 -12.76
CA VAL A 73 -14.22 -0.32 -12.84
C VAL A 73 -13.61 -0.37 -11.44
N VAL A 74 -12.70 -1.33 -11.23
CA VAL A 74 -11.78 -1.38 -10.09
C VAL A 74 -10.35 -1.27 -10.60
N ILE A 75 -9.55 -0.40 -10.00
CA ILE A 75 -8.11 -0.30 -10.27
C ILE A 75 -7.35 -0.76 -9.03
N CYS A 76 -6.61 -1.86 -9.16
CA CYS A 76 -5.81 -2.46 -8.12
C CYS A 76 -4.35 -2.01 -8.25
N LEU A 77 -3.79 -1.38 -7.20
CA LEU A 77 -2.48 -0.73 -7.23
C LEU A 77 -1.52 -1.44 -6.28
N HIS A 78 -0.44 -1.99 -6.84
CA HIS A 78 0.57 -2.72 -6.08
C HIS A 78 1.54 -1.80 -5.34
N GLY A 79 2.30 -2.37 -4.39
CA GLY A 79 3.34 -1.72 -3.62
C GLY A 79 4.76 -2.04 -4.09
N TRP A 80 5.73 -1.69 -3.24
CA TRP A 80 7.13 -2.05 -3.39
C TRP A 80 7.54 -2.98 -2.21
N PRO A 81 8.31 -4.05 -2.44
CA PRO A 81 8.82 -4.57 -3.71
C PRO A 81 7.88 -5.66 -4.29
N TYR A 82 6.79 -5.24 -4.85
CA TYR A 82 5.75 -6.10 -5.42
C TYR A 82 5.43 -5.68 -6.85
N ASP A 83 4.47 -6.39 -7.47
CA ASP A 83 4.00 -6.09 -8.81
C ASP A 83 2.52 -6.50 -8.97
N ILE A 84 2.06 -6.58 -10.21
CA ILE A 84 0.67 -6.95 -10.51
C ILE A 84 0.26 -8.30 -9.96
N HIS A 85 1.21 -9.25 -9.75
CA HIS A 85 0.91 -10.59 -9.26
C HIS A 85 0.36 -10.59 -7.82
N SER A 86 0.51 -9.49 -7.07
CA SER A 86 -0.20 -9.32 -5.78
C SER A 86 -1.72 -9.45 -5.92
N TYR A 87 -2.25 -9.22 -7.12
CA TYR A 87 -3.70 -9.25 -7.39
C TYR A 87 -4.13 -10.42 -8.29
N VAL A 88 -3.26 -11.39 -8.52
CA VAL A 88 -3.51 -12.48 -9.46
C VAL A 88 -4.73 -13.33 -9.06
N ASP A 89 -4.99 -13.47 -7.77
CA ASP A 89 -6.17 -14.16 -7.23
C ASP A 89 -7.33 -13.23 -6.90
N VAL A 90 -7.06 -11.96 -6.62
CA VAL A 90 -8.12 -10.94 -6.37
C VAL A 90 -8.88 -10.58 -7.65
N ALA A 91 -8.17 -10.41 -8.76
CA ALA A 91 -8.77 -9.93 -10.00
C ALA A 91 -9.87 -10.88 -10.54
N PRO A 92 -9.70 -12.22 -10.59
CA PRO A 92 -10.77 -13.11 -10.99
C PRO A 92 -11.96 -13.10 -10.03
N LEU A 93 -11.75 -13.02 -8.71
CA LEU A 93 -12.84 -12.93 -7.73
C LEU A 93 -13.72 -11.70 -7.96
N LEU A 94 -13.12 -10.55 -8.27
CA LEU A 94 -13.86 -9.33 -8.60
C LEU A 94 -14.52 -9.43 -9.98
N ALA A 95 -13.85 -10.06 -10.96
CA ALA A 95 -14.39 -10.26 -12.30
C ALA A 95 -15.64 -11.15 -12.31
N GLU A 96 -15.68 -12.19 -11.47
CA GLU A 96 -16.85 -13.04 -11.25
C GLU A 96 -18.04 -12.27 -10.67
N GLN A 97 -17.79 -11.16 -9.95
CA GLN A 97 -18.83 -10.25 -9.45
C GLN A 97 -19.20 -9.15 -10.46
N GLY A 98 -18.73 -9.27 -11.71
CA GLY A 98 -19.09 -8.36 -12.80
C GLY A 98 -18.24 -7.08 -12.89
N TYR A 99 -17.17 -6.95 -12.11
CA TYR A 99 -16.26 -5.81 -12.20
C TYR A 99 -15.31 -5.93 -13.38
N ARG A 100 -15.00 -4.79 -14.01
CA ARG A 100 -13.86 -4.62 -14.89
C ARG A 100 -12.64 -4.27 -14.03
N VAL A 101 -11.72 -5.21 -13.87
CA VAL A 101 -10.57 -5.09 -12.98
C VAL A 101 -9.32 -4.74 -13.79
N LEU A 102 -8.66 -3.65 -13.43
CA LEU A 102 -7.40 -3.21 -14.02
C LEU A 102 -6.30 -3.30 -12.98
N VAL A 103 -5.19 -3.93 -13.36
CA VAL A 103 -4.00 -4.07 -12.50
C VAL A 103 -2.79 -3.54 -13.26
N PRO A 104 -2.48 -2.23 -13.17
CA PRO A 104 -1.34 -1.65 -13.87
C PRO A 104 -0.02 -1.92 -13.14
N TYR A 105 1.06 -2.10 -13.89
CA TYR A 105 2.41 -1.90 -13.36
C TYR A 105 2.64 -0.42 -13.09
N LEU A 106 3.02 -0.07 -11.88
CA LEU A 106 3.46 1.28 -11.56
C LEU A 106 4.74 1.65 -12.34
N ARG A 107 5.05 2.95 -12.41
CA ARG A 107 6.28 3.42 -13.07
C ARG A 107 7.52 2.66 -12.58
N GLY A 108 8.38 2.27 -13.50
CA GLY A 108 9.60 1.52 -13.19
C GLY A 108 9.38 0.02 -12.92
N HIS A 109 8.18 -0.52 -13.08
CA HIS A 109 7.90 -1.94 -12.87
C HIS A 109 7.45 -2.64 -14.16
N GLY A 110 7.74 -3.94 -14.23
CA GLY A 110 7.26 -4.84 -15.26
C GLY A 110 7.46 -4.30 -16.68
N THR A 111 6.37 -4.24 -17.45
CA THR A 111 6.40 -3.74 -18.84
C THR A 111 6.11 -2.25 -19.00
N THR A 112 5.80 -1.53 -17.91
CA THR A 112 5.65 -0.07 -17.97
C THR A 112 6.97 0.61 -18.33
N ARG A 113 6.94 1.53 -19.31
CA ARG A 113 8.13 2.24 -19.82
C ARG A 113 7.88 3.73 -19.87
N PHE A 114 8.94 4.52 -19.64
CA PHE A 114 8.92 5.94 -19.96
C PHE A 114 8.98 6.13 -21.47
N ARG A 115 8.09 6.98 -21.99
CA ARG A 115 8.01 7.28 -23.45
C ARG A 115 9.20 8.07 -23.97
N SER A 116 9.97 8.67 -23.08
CA SER A 116 11.18 9.42 -23.43
C SER A 116 12.31 9.11 -22.49
N GLY A 117 13.49 8.84 -23.02
CA GLY A 117 14.74 8.71 -22.26
C GLY A 117 15.14 9.99 -21.50
N ARG A 118 14.61 11.15 -21.91
CA ARG A 118 14.86 12.46 -21.28
C ARG A 118 13.97 12.72 -20.06
N THR A 119 12.89 11.94 -19.87
CA THR A 119 12.01 12.10 -18.71
C THR A 119 12.78 11.73 -17.45
N PHE A 120 12.78 12.61 -16.47
CA PHE A 120 13.39 12.33 -15.17
C PHE A 120 12.70 11.15 -14.49
N ARG A 121 13.48 10.23 -13.93
CA ARG A 121 12.97 9.03 -13.22
C ARG A 121 12.45 9.42 -11.84
N ASN A 122 11.44 10.26 -11.87
CA ASN A 122 10.79 10.81 -10.70
C ASN A 122 9.82 9.80 -10.09
N ALA A 123 9.88 9.64 -8.78
CA ALA A 123 8.97 8.83 -8.00
C ALA A 123 8.37 9.61 -6.82
N GLN A 124 8.13 10.93 -7.00
CA GLN A 124 7.31 11.70 -6.08
C GLN A 124 5.91 11.09 -6.03
N GLN A 125 5.29 11.13 -4.88
CA GLN A 125 3.98 10.53 -4.67
C GLN A 125 2.90 11.11 -5.61
N SER A 126 2.91 12.42 -5.85
CA SER A 126 1.99 13.08 -6.80
C SER A 126 2.23 12.66 -8.25
N ALA A 127 3.48 12.37 -8.63
CA ALA A 127 3.81 11.92 -9.96
C ALA A 127 3.26 10.51 -10.25
N ILE A 128 3.31 9.60 -9.25
CA ILE A 128 2.72 8.26 -9.36
C ILE A 128 1.19 8.34 -9.39
N ALA A 129 0.58 9.22 -8.60
CA ALA A 129 -0.87 9.43 -8.63
C ALA A 129 -1.35 9.97 -9.99
N LEU A 130 -0.60 10.89 -10.59
CA LEU A 130 -0.89 11.40 -11.93
C LEU A 130 -0.77 10.35 -13.04
N ASP A 131 0.06 9.31 -12.87
CA ASP A 131 0.09 8.19 -13.81
C ASP A 131 -1.23 7.42 -13.79
N VAL A 132 -1.85 7.26 -12.62
CA VAL A 132 -3.17 6.61 -12.51
C VAL A 132 -4.24 7.46 -13.18
N ILE A 133 -4.25 8.78 -12.96
CA ILE A 133 -5.16 9.70 -13.66
C ILE A 133 -4.95 9.61 -15.18
N ALA A 134 -3.70 9.65 -15.66
CA ALA A 134 -3.40 9.54 -17.08
C ALA A 134 -3.82 8.18 -17.67
N LEU A 135 -3.70 7.09 -16.90
CA LEU A 135 -4.19 5.77 -17.30
C LEU A 135 -5.71 5.76 -17.41
N MET A 136 -6.43 6.33 -16.44
CA MET A 136 -7.88 6.46 -16.47
C MET A 136 -8.33 7.27 -17.71
N ASP A 137 -7.66 8.38 -18.00
CA ASP A 137 -7.97 9.21 -19.17
C ASP A 137 -7.74 8.44 -20.48
N ALA A 138 -6.62 7.74 -20.59
CA ALA A 138 -6.28 6.94 -21.77
C ALA A 138 -7.28 5.80 -22.03
N LEU A 139 -7.82 5.21 -20.96
CA LEU A 139 -8.82 4.14 -21.00
C LEU A 139 -10.27 4.66 -21.01
N LYS A 140 -10.46 5.99 -21.00
CA LYS A 140 -11.77 6.66 -20.93
C LYS A 140 -12.59 6.21 -19.69
N ILE A 141 -11.90 6.06 -18.56
CA ILE A 141 -12.51 5.74 -17.27
C ILE A 141 -12.75 7.05 -16.54
N GLU A 142 -14.01 7.40 -16.38
CA GLU A 142 -14.39 8.61 -15.66
C GLU A 142 -14.17 8.47 -14.16
N LYS A 143 -14.60 7.34 -13.59
CA LYS A 143 -14.57 7.07 -12.16
C LYS A 143 -14.33 5.58 -11.89
N ALA A 144 -13.57 5.23 -10.84
CA ALA A 144 -13.28 3.86 -10.47
C ALA A 144 -13.24 3.67 -8.95
N VAL A 145 -13.45 2.44 -8.47
CA VAL A 145 -12.99 2.03 -7.14
C VAL A 145 -11.48 1.90 -7.18
N LEU A 146 -10.79 2.53 -6.26
CA LEU A 146 -9.33 2.43 -6.13
C LEU A 146 -8.99 1.55 -4.93
N ALA A 147 -8.17 0.54 -5.16
CA ALA A 147 -7.77 -0.39 -4.12
C ALA A 147 -6.26 -0.61 -4.16
N GLY A 148 -5.59 -0.48 -3.02
CA GLY A 148 -4.14 -0.58 -2.99
C GLY A 148 -3.57 -1.04 -1.66
N PHE A 149 -2.28 -1.37 -1.68
CA PHE A 149 -1.45 -1.57 -0.49
C PHE A 149 -0.08 -0.92 -0.72
N ASP A 150 0.60 -0.51 0.34
CA ASP A 150 1.91 0.14 0.31
C ASP A 150 1.95 1.39 -0.63
N TRP A 151 2.83 1.42 -1.65
CA TRP A 151 2.83 2.52 -2.63
C TRP A 151 1.49 2.65 -3.36
N GLY A 152 0.81 1.52 -3.58
CA GLY A 152 -0.52 1.49 -4.18
C GLY A 152 -1.57 2.17 -3.32
N SER A 153 -1.59 1.91 -2.00
CA SER A 153 -2.46 2.63 -1.06
C SER A 153 -2.17 4.11 -1.06
N ARG A 154 -0.90 4.50 -0.93
CA ARG A 154 -0.52 5.93 -0.99
C ARG A 154 -1.01 6.59 -2.28
N THR A 155 -0.86 5.91 -3.40
CA THR A 155 -1.29 6.40 -4.70
C THR A 155 -2.81 6.56 -4.75
N ALA A 156 -3.56 5.56 -4.26
CA ALA A 156 -5.02 5.60 -4.19
C ALA A 156 -5.53 6.71 -3.25
N ASP A 157 -4.92 6.85 -2.06
CA ASP A 157 -5.21 7.93 -1.11
C ASP A 157 -5.05 9.31 -1.75
N ILE A 158 -3.97 9.50 -2.51
CA ILE A 158 -3.69 10.78 -3.16
C ILE A 158 -4.71 11.08 -4.25
N VAL A 159 -5.07 10.09 -5.07
CA VAL A 159 -6.12 10.26 -6.08
C VAL A 159 -7.45 10.59 -5.40
N ALA A 160 -7.83 9.87 -4.35
CA ALA A 160 -9.06 10.10 -3.61
C ALA A 160 -9.09 11.49 -2.92
N ALA A 161 -7.94 11.98 -2.44
CA ALA A 161 -7.84 13.27 -1.77
C ALA A 161 -7.80 14.47 -2.73
N LEU A 162 -7.13 14.33 -3.89
CA LEU A 162 -6.91 15.43 -4.82
C LEU A 162 -7.90 15.47 -5.99
N TRP A 163 -8.47 14.33 -6.37
CA TRP A 163 -9.44 14.14 -7.46
C TRP A 163 -10.58 13.21 -7.03
N PRO A 164 -11.37 13.61 -5.99
CA PRO A 164 -12.43 12.76 -5.43
C PRO A 164 -13.49 12.38 -6.48
N GLU A 165 -13.69 13.20 -7.50
CA GLU A 165 -14.56 12.92 -8.64
C GLU A 165 -14.12 11.73 -9.47
N ARG A 166 -12.84 11.35 -9.42
CA ARG A 166 -12.27 10.19 -10.13
C ARG A 166 -12.31 8.90 -9.29
N CYS A 167 -12.56 9.00 -7.98
CA CYS A 167 -12.58 7.88 -7.05
C CYS A 167 -14.02 7.61 -6.55
N LYS A 168 -14.61 6.46 -6.94
CA LYS A 168 -15.94 6.04 -6.49
C LYS A 168 -15.93 5.61 -5.03
N ALA A 169 -14.95 4.78 -4.67
CA ALA A 169 -14.69 4.32 -3.33
C ALA A 169 -13.20 3.96 -3.20
N LEU A 170 -12.70 3.90 -1.98
CA LEU A 170 -11.30 3.64 -1.66
C LEU A 170 -11.17 2.41 -0.76
N VAL A 171 -10.24 1.52 -1.10
CA VAL A 171 -9.71 0.51 -0.19
C VAL A 171 -8.22 0.79 0.01
N SER A 172 -7.84 1.12 1.25
CA SER A 172 -6.46 1.47 1.58
C SER A 172 -5.92 0.58 2.69
N VAL A 173 -4.92 -0.24 2.36
CA VAL A 173 -4.19 -1.05 3.36
C VAL A 173 -3.23 -0.13 4.12
N SER A 174 -3.22 -0.27 5.45
CA SER A 174 -2.46 0.54 6.41
C SER A 174 -2.92 2.02 6.47
N GLY A 175 -4.11 2.30 5.96
CA GLY A 175 -4.82 3.57 6.15
C GLY A 175 -4.27 4.75 5.35
N TYR A 176 -4.10 5.92 5.98
CA TYR A 176 -3.72 7.16 5.31
C TYR A 176 -2.20 7.26 5.13
N LEU A 177 -1.71 7.01 3.91
CA LEU A 177 -0.28 6.91 3.60
C LEU A 177 0.30 8.13 2.85
N VAL A 178 -0.43 9.25 2.76
CA VAL A 178 0.09 10.48 2.15
C VAL A 178 1.33 10.95 2.92
N THR A 179 2.45 11.02 2.22
CA THR A 179 3.75 11.40 2.81
C THR A 179 3.82 12.90 3.08
N ASN A 180 4.23 13.24 4.30
CA ASN A 180 4.67 14.60 4.65
C ASN A 180 6.19 14.58 4.87
N ARG A 181 6.96 15.22 3.99
CA ARG A 181 8.42 15.21 4.03
C ARG A 181 9.01 15.86 5.28
N GLU A 182 8.39 16.91 5.78
CA GLU A 182 8.83 17.58 7.02
C GLU A 182 8.62 16.66 8.23
N ALA A 183 7.46 15.99 8.30
CA ALA A 183 7.19 15.03 9.36
C ALA A 183 8.16 13.82 9.30
N ASN A 184 8.58 13.40 8.11
CA ASN A 184 9.53 12.31 7.93
C ASN A 184 10.96 12.65 8.41
N LEU A 185 11.26 13.90 8.72
CA LEU A 185 12.55 14.28 9.34
C LEU A 185 12.56 14.03 10.85
N ASN A 186 11.40 13.81 11.46
CA ASN A 186 11.33 13.45 12.87
C ASN A 186 11.69 11.97 13.07
N PRO A 187 12.54 11.63 14.05
CA PRO A 187 12.88 10.25 14.33
C PRO A 187 11.66 9.46 14.81
N LEU A 188 11.57 8.22 14.37
CA LEU A 188 10.57 7.28 14.82
C LEU A 188 11.07 6.45 16.01
N ALA A 189 10.19 5.64 16.61
CA ALA A 189 10.62 4.64 17.56
C ALA A 189 11.59 3.63 16.92
N ALA A 190 12.61 3.19 17.64
CA ALA A 190 13.69 2.34 17.11
C ALA A 190 13.19 1.08 16.39
N LYS A 191 12.08 0.47 16.83
CA LYS A 191 11.46 -0.68 16.16
C LYS A 191 10.91 -0.32 14.76
N ALA A 192 10.33 0.87 14.61
CA ALA A 192 9.82 1.34 13.32
C ALA A 192 10.99 1.70 12.37
N GLU A 193 12.05 2.35 12.90
CA GLU A 193 13.25 2.62 12.11
C GLU A 193 13.90 1.31 11.62
N TYR A 194 13.93 0.30 12.48
CA TYR A 194 14.45 -1.03 12.12
C TYR A 194 13.58 -1.71 11.05
N ALA A 195 12.26 -1.60 11.12
CA ALA A 195 11.37 -2.16 10.11
C ALA A 195 11.60 -1.52 8.73
N TRP A 196 11.90 -0.21 8.69
CA TRP A 196 12.18 0.52 7.45
C TRP A 196 13.68 0.69 7.16
N TRP A 197 14.56 -0.18 7.67
CA TRP A 197 16.02 -0.09 7.53
C TRP A 197 16.50 0.13 6.09
N TYR A 198 15.83 -0.45 5.11
CA TYR A 198 16.19 -0.39 3.70
C TYR A 198 16.12 1.02 3.11
N GLN A 199 15.27 1.90 3.64
CA GLN A 199 15.25 3.30 3.17
C GLN A 199 16.57 4.03 3.45
N TYR A 200 17.25 3.73 4.57
CA TYR A 200 18.57 4.26 4.88
C TYR A 200 19.65 3.63 4.01
N TYR A 201 19.49 2.34 3.70
CA TYR A 201 20.37 1.67 2.75
C TYR A 201 20.28 2.33 1.38
N PHE A 202 19.10 2.65 0.88
CA PHE A 202 18.88 3.36 -0.38
C PHE A 202 19.33 4.83 -0.35
N ALA A 203 19.50 5.43 0.80
CA ALA A 203 20.12 6.75 0.94
C ALA A 203 21.62 6.73 0.58
N THR A 204 22.27 5.56 0.64
CA THR A 204 23.70 5.37 0.39
C THR A 204 23.99 4.97 -1.06
N GLU A 205 25.24 5.18 -1.50
CA GLU A 205 25.73 4.68 -2.78
C GLU A 205 25.74 3.14 -2.84
N ARG A 206 26.00 2.47 -1.72
CA ARG A 206 25.96 0.99 -1.64
C ARG A 206 24.55 0.46 -1.97
N GLY A 207 23.53 1.09 -1.42
CA GLY A 207 22.13 0.71 -1.72
C GLY A 207 21.75 0.97 -3.18
N ARG A 208 22.25 2.08 -3.76
CA ARG A 208 22.06 2.37 -5.17
C ARG A 208 22.70 1.30 -6.08
N LEU A 209 23.94 0.91 -5.79
CA LEU A 209 24.65 -0.14 -6.53
C LEU A 209 23.98 -1.50 -6.37
N ALA A 210 23.56 -1.86 -5.15
CA ALA A 210 22.83 -3.11 -4.92
C ALA A 210 21.51 -3.19 -5.71
N MET A 211 20.80 -2.05 -5.84
CA MET A 211 19.57 -2.03 -6.64
C MET A 211 19.82 -2.13 -8.15
N GLN A 212 20.99 -1.75 -8.62
CA GLN A 212 21.39 -1.91 -10.03
C GLN A 212 21.84 -3.33 -10.37
N ASP A 213 22.43 -4.03 -9.41
CA ASP A 213 22.81 -5.43 -9.55
C ASP A 213 21.58 -6.33 -9.43
N LYS A 214 21.42 -7.26 -10.38
CA LYS A 214 20.22 -8.11 -10.44
C LYS A 214 20.10 -9.08 -9.26
N ASP A 215 21.21 -9.69 -8.88
CA ASP A 215 21.22 -10.73 -7.85
C ASP A 215 21.11 -10.09 -6.46
N LEU A 216 21.85 -9.01 -6.19
CA LEU A 216 21.74 -8.26 -4.93
C LEU A 216 20.36 -7.63 -4.75
N ARG A 217 19.77 -7.12 -5.83
CA ARG A 217 18.40 -6.60 -5.81
C ARG A 217 17.40 -7.69 -5.47
N ARG A 218 17.56 -8.88 -6.07
CA ARG A 218 16.69 -10.03 -5.81
C ARG A 218 16.78 -10.49 -4.35
N ASP A 219 17.98 -10.63 -3.83
CA ASP A 219 18.21 -11.02 -2.43
C ASP A 219 17.62 -10.01 -1.46
N LEU A 220 17.86 -8.72 -1.70
CA LEU A 220 17.35 -7.64 -0.85
C LEU A 220 15.81 -7.62 -0.84
N THR A 221 15.18 -7.73 -2.01
CA THR A 221 13.72 -7.68 -2.11
C THR A 221 13.07 -8.93 -1.52
N ARG A 222 13.73 -10.09 -1.62
CA ARG A 222 13.31 -11.33 -0.94
C ARG A 222 13.35 -11.15 0.58
N LEU A 223 14.46 -10.63 1.11
CA LEU A 223 14.59 -10.35 2.54
C LEU A 223 13.50 -9.39 3.04
N VAL A 224 13.13 -8.39 2.24
CA VAL A 224 12.01 -7.49 2.60
C VAL A 224 10.72 -8.28 2.71
N TRP A 225 10.38 -9.16 1.76
CA TRP A 225 9.17 -10.00 1.84
C TRP A 225 9.15 -10.85 3.11
N ASP A 226 10.24 -11.57 3.40
CA ASP A 226 10.37 -12.40 4.60
C ASP A 226 10.19 -11.59 5.90
N THR A 227 10.65 -10.33 5.88
CA THR A 227 10.57 -9.45 7.06
C THR A 227 9.18 -8.86 7.26
N VAL A 228 8.49 -8.45 6.18
CA VAL A 228 7.22 -7.73 6.29
C VAL A 228 6.00 -8.64 6.24
N SER A 229 6.16 -9.88 5.79
CA SER A 229 5.12 -10.93 5.79
C SER A 229 5.61 -12.20 6.49
N PRO A 230 5.95 -12.13 7.79
CA PRO A 230 6.67 -13.20 8.49
C PRO A 230 5.86 -14.48 8.70
N THR A 231 4.57 -14.44 8.45
CA THR A 231 3.64 -15.59 8.57
C THR A 231 3.22 -16.16 7.20
N TRP A 232 3.67 -15.55 6.12
CA TRP A 232 3.31 -15.98 4.78
C TRP A 232 4.32 -16.98 4.22
N ASP A 233 3.87 -18.22 4.02
CA ASP A 233 4.66 -19.29 3.41
C ASP A 233 4.55 -19.22 1.87
N PHE A 234 5.37 -18.37 1.25
CA PHE A 234 5.44 -18.21 -0.19
C PHE A 234 6.64 -18.98 -0.78
N ASP A 235 6.45 -19.62 -1.91
CA ASP A 235 7.49 -20.35 -2.59
C ASP A 235 8.37 -19.45 -3.51
N ASP A 236 9.50 -20.01 -3.95
CA ASP A 236 10.44 -19.35 -4.85
C ASP A 236 9.83 -18.99 -6.20
N ALA A 237 8.85 -19.75 -6.66
CA ALA A 237 8.16 -19.48 -7.92
C ALA A 237 7.25 -18.24 -7.78
N THR A 238 6.56 -18.08 -6.67
CA THR A 238 5.74 -16.91 -6.35
C THR A 238 6.58 -15.65 -6.29
N PHE A 239 7.67 -15.66 -5.52
CA PHE A 239 8.61 -14.53 -5.49
C PHE A 239 9.25 -14.30 -6.86
N GLY A 240 9.66 -15.35 -7.56
CA GLY A 240 10.32 -15.27 -8.87
C GLY A 240 9.45 -14.59 -9.94
N ARG A 241 8.14 -14.81 -9.91
CA ARG A 241 7.20 -14.13 -10.83
C ARG A 241 7.21 -12.62 -10.63
N THR A 242 7.09 -12.18 -9.40
CA THR A 242 7.16 -10.76 -9.05
C THR A 242 8.54 -10.16 -9.32
N ALA A 243 9.62 -10.88 -8.97
CA ALA A 243 10.98 -10.41 -9.16
C ALA A 243 11.34 -10.15 -10.64
N ALA A 244 10.68 -10.83 -11.59
CA ALA A 244 10.83 -10.55 -13.01
C ALA A 244 10.40 -9.12 -13.40
N ALA A 245 9.48 -8.49 -12.67
CA ALA A 245 9.09 -7.11 -12.89
C ALA A 245 10.18 -6.10 -12.50
N PHE A 246 11.12 -6.49 -11.65
CA PHE A 246 12.23 -5.66 -11.19
C PHE A 246 13.37 -5.56 -12.22
N ASP A 247 13.33 -6.37 -13.29
CA ASP A 247 14.25 -6.28 -14.42
C ASP A 247 13.89 -5.11 -15.37
N ASN A 248 12.86 -4.32 -15.04
CA ASN A 248 12.58 -3.07 -15.72
C ASN A 248 13.80 -2.13 -15.63
N PRO A 249 14.28 -1.55 -16.77
CA PRO A 249 15.49 -0.73 -16.77
C PRO A 249 15.41 0.53 -15.91
N ASP A 250 14.21 0.99 -15.60
CA ASP A 250 13.98 2.19 -14.78
C ASP A 250 13.76 1.85 -13.29
N TYR A 251 13.65 0.55 -12.94
CA TYR A 251 13.26 0.11 -11.59
C TYR A 251 14.16 0.67 -10.50
N ALA A 252 15.46 0.45 -10.60
CA ALA A 252 16.42 0.91 -9.59
C ALA A 252 16.37 2.43 -9.41
N ALA A 253 16.31 3.19 -10.51
CA ALA A 253 16.25 4.65 -10.46
C ALA A 253 14.97 5.15 -9.75
N ILE A 254 13.82 4.55 -10.07
CA ILE A 254 12.52 4.90 -9.49
C ILE A 254 12.50 4.57 -7.99
N VAL A 255 12.93 3.39 -7.59
CA VAL A 255 12.94 2.97 -6.18
C VAL A 255 13.87 3.85 -5.35
N ILE A 256 15.10 4.03 -5.80
CA ILE A 256 16.08 4.88 -5.12
C ILE A 256 15.57 6.33 -5.00
N HIS A 257 14.99 6.87 -6.09
CA HIS A 257 14.43 8.23 -6.02
C HIS A 257 13.29 8.32 -5.01
N ASN A 258 12.36 7.36 -4.94
CA ASN A 258 11.24 7.39 -4.01
C ASN A 258 11.72 7.52 -2.56
N TYR A 259 12.61 6.62 -2.14
CA TYR A 259 13.07 6.61 -0.75
C TYR A 259 13.97 7.81 -0.41
N ARG A 260 14.86 8.21 -1.31
CA ARG A 260 15.68 9.42 -1.10
C ARG A 260 14.82 10.69 -1.05
N TRP A 261 13.82 10.81 -1.91
CA TRP A 261 12.90 11.95 -1.91
C TRP A 261 12.07 12.01 -0.60
N ARG A 262 11.59 10.88 -0.11
CA ARG A 262 10.88 10.80 1.18
C ARG A 262 11.74 11.24 2.37
N LEU A 263 13.04 10.96 2.33
CA LEU A 263 14.01 11.37 3.34
C LEU A 263 14.62 12.78 3.09
N SER A 264 14.07 13.53 2.12
CA SER A 264 14.60 14.84 1.71
C SER A 264 16.05 14.84 1.19
N LEU A 265 16.53 13.69 0.69
CA LEU A 265 17.86 13.48 0.13
C LEU A 265 17.87 13.50 -1.41
N ALA A 266 16.76 13.76 -2.05
CA ALA A 266 16.62 13.98 -3.48
C ALA A 266 15.53 15.03 -3.74
N ASP A 267 15.75 15.83 -4.78
CA ASP A 267 14.78 16.79 -5.25
C ASP A 267 13.72 16.12 -6.14
N GLY A 268 12.53 16.70 -6.16
CA GLY A 268 11.49 16.37 -7.13
C GLY A 268 11.52 17.31 -8.36
N GLU A 269 10.54 17.14 -9.23
CA GLU A 269 10.35 18.07 -10.36
C GLU A 269 9.39 19.19 -9.97
N ARG A 270 9.77 20.43 -10.26
CA ARG A 270 8.99 21.64 -9.92
C ARG A 270 7.56 21.64 -10.43
N ARG A 271 7.28 20.96 -11.52
CA ARG A 271 5.90 20.84 -12.05
C ARG A 271 4.92 20.16 -11.07
N TYR A 272 5.41 19.45 -10.08
CA TYR A 272 4.61 18.78 -9.05
C TYR A 272 4.53 19.57 -7.73
N ASP A 273 5.28 20.67 -7.57
CA ASP A 273 5.38 21.42 -6.31
C ASP A 273 4.02 21.86 -5.77
N ALA A 274 3.11 22.29 -6.64
CA ALA A 274 1.78 22.70 -6.25
C ALA A 274 0.95 21.52 -5.67
N LEU A 275 1.10 20.33 -6.22
CA LEU A 275 0.45 19.12 -5.70
C LEU A 275 1.09 18.66 -4.39
N GLU A 276 2.42 18.65 -4.33
CA GLU A 276 3.15 18.28 -3.11
C GLU A 276 2.82 19.23 -1.95
N LYS A 277 2.67 20.53 -2.22
CA LYS A 277 2.23 21.51 -1.21
C LYS A 277 0.82 21.21 -0.70
N ARG A 278 -0.11 20.83 -1.59
CA ARG A 278 -1.46 20.38 -1.18
C ARG A 278 -1.41 19.13 -0.31
N LEU A 279 -0.56 18.15 -0.69
CA LEU A 279 -0.39 16.90 0.04
C LEU A 279 0.28 17.10 1.41
N ALA A 280 1.26 18.01 1.50
CA ALA A 280 1.91 18.37 2.76
C ALA A 280 0.92 18.92 3.81
N ALA A 281 -0.18 19.55 3.38
CA ALA A 281 -1.27 19.97 4.24
C ALA A 281 -2.14 18.78 4.76
N ARG A 282 -1.84 17.53 4.37
CA ARG A 282 -2.56 16.33 4.76
C ARG A 282 -4.07 16.42 4.49
N PRO A 283 -4.49 16.59 3.21
CA PRO A 283 -5.89 16.75 2.86
C PRO A 283 -6.72 15.56 3.34
N VAL A 284 -7.98 15.81 3.69
CA VAL A 284 -8.92 14.76 4.06
C VAL A 284 -9.44 14.01 2.82
N ILE A 285 -9.87 12.78 3.01
CA ILE A 285 -10.49 11.94 1.99
C ILE A 285 -11.98 11.86 2.28
N GLY A 286 -12.81 12.36 1.36
CA GLY A 286 -14.26 12.44 1.52
C GLY A 286 -15.03 11.33 0.80
N VAL A 287 -14.38 10.47 0.02
CA VAL A 287 -15.04 9.36 -0.66
C VAL A 287 -15.30 8.19 0.30
N PRO A 288 -16.28 7.31 0.02
CA PRO A 288 -16.49 6.10 0.79
C PRO A 288 -15.20 5.29 0.90
N THR A 289 -14.79 4.92 2.12
CA THR A 289 -13.48 4.31 2.35
C THR A 289 -13.57 3.15 3.33
N ILE A 290 -12.93 2.03 2.98
CA ILE A 290 -12.61 0.96 3.93
C ILE A 290 -11.09 0.86 4.04
N THR A 291 -10.59 1.00 5.26
CA THR A 291 -9.17 0.76 5.55
C THR A 291 -8.96 -0.65 6.11
N LEU A 292 -7.84 -1.27 5.71
CA LEU A 292 -7.43 -2.59 6.17
C LEU A 292 -6.10 -2.48 6.91
N ASP A 293 -6.05 -3.01 8.14
CA ASP A 293 -4.79 -3.24 8.84
C ASP A 293 -4.47 -4.74 8.87
N ALA A 294 -3.23 -5.09 8.59
CA ALA A 294 -2.71 -6.45 8.66
C ALA A 294 -1.97 -6.64 9.99
N GLU A 295 -2.41 -7.60 10.81
CA GLU A 295 -1.92 -7.76 12.18
C GLU A 295 -0.41 -8.07 12.25
N ARG A 296 0.11 -8.78 11.26
CA ARG A 296 1.53 -9.22 11.20
C ARG A 296 2.42 -8.29 10.38
N ASP A 297 1.86 -7.26 9.79
CA ASP A 297 2.65 -6.24 9.10
C ASP A 297 3.40 -5.37 10.12
N PRO A 298 4.76 -5.33 10.12
CA PRO A 298 5.53 -4.53 11.05
C PRO A 298 5.33 -3.01 10.88
N PHE A 299 4.71 -2.58 9.77
CA PHE A 299 4.40 -1.18 9.49
C PHE A 299 3.02 -0.76 10.00
N THR A 300 2.16 -1.70 10.37
CA THR A 300 0.84 -1.39 10.92
C THR A 300 0.98 -0.70 12.28
N ALA A 301 0.44 0.52 12.37
CA ALA A 301 0.43 1.27 13.61
C ALA A 301 -0.54 0.61 14.62
N PRO A 302 -0.17 0.54 15.90
CA PRO A 302 -1.09 0.08 16.92
C PRO A 302 -2.32 1.00 17.03
N GLY A 303 -3.47 0.43 17.41
CA GLY A 303 -4.67 1.22 17.71
C GLY A 303 -5.79 1.16 16.68
N HIS A 304 -5.80 0.12 15.86
CA HIS A 304 -6.93 -0.20 14.95
C HIS A 304 -7.41 1.01 14.15
N GLY A 305 -6.49 1.63 13.41
CA GLY A 305 -6.81 2.77 12.54
C GLY A 305 -7.02 4.12 13.26
N ALA A 306 -6.95 4.19 14.58
CA ALA A 306 -7.19 5.42 15.34
C ALA A 306 -6.23 6.57 14.97
N SER A 307 -4.99 6.26 14.60
CA SER A 307 -3.95 7.24 14.26
C SER A 307 -4.22 8.06 12.99
N TYR A 308 -5.12 7.56 12.13
CA TYR A 308 -5.45 8.21 10.86
C TYR A 308 -6.95 8.37 10.60
N ARG A 309 -7.80 7.97 11.55
CA ARG A 309 -9.27 8.00 11.39
C ARG A 309 -9.80 9.38 11.01
N ASP A 310 -9.24 10.43 11.55
CA ASP A 310 -9.61 11.83 11.30
C ASP A 310 -9.32 12.30 9.86
N ARG A 311 -8.58 11.51 9.08
CA ARG A 311 -8.30 11.81 7.67
C ARG A 311 -9.43 11.41 6.73
N PHE A 312 -10.38 10.60 7.19
CA PHE A 312 -11.50 10.12 6.39
C PHE A 312 -12.81 10.76 6.87
N THR A 313 -13.41 11.62 6.05
CA THR A 313 -14.61 12.40 6.39
C THR A 313 -15.89 11.88 5.73
N GLY A 314 -15.78 10.97 4.75
CA GLY A 314 -16.90 10.27 4.13
C GLY A 314 -17.37 9.05 4.94
N ALA A 315 -18.24 8.24 4.34
CA ALA A 315 -18.60 6.92 4.88
C ALA A 315 -17.33 6.08 5.06
N TYR A 316 -17.18 5.48 6.24
CA TYR A 316 -15.90 4.88 6.64
C TYR A 316 -16.09 3.62 7.47
N GLU A 317 -15.32 2.60 7.13
CA GLU A 317 -15.17 1.37 7.91
C GLU A 317 -13.68 1.05 8.09
N HIS A 318 -13.33 0.41 9.19
CA HIS A 318 -11.98 -0.11 9.45
C HIS A 318 -12.06 -1.60 9.74
N ARG A 319 -11.14 -2.35 9.14
CA ARG A 319 -11.01 -3.81 9.34
C ARG A 319 -9.58 -4.17 9.69
N THR A 320 -9.42 -5.19 10.55
CA THR A 320 -8.12 -5.80 10.85
C THR A 320 -8.15 -7.26 10.41
N LEU A 321 -7.13 -7.69 9.69
CA LEU A 321 -6.95 -9.07 9.23
C LEU A 321 -5.94 -9.78 10.14
N ALA A 322 -6.43 -10.75 10.90
CA ALA A 322 -5.61 -11.52 11.83
C ALA A 322 -4.66 -12.46 11.08
N GLY A 323 -3.41 -12.53 11.53
CA GLY A 323 -2.40 -13.45 11.01
C GLY A 323 -1.82 -13.08 9.65
N ILE A 324 -2.25 -11.97 9.03
CA ILE A 324 -1.86 -11.52 7.69
C ILE A 324 -0.72 -10.50 7.79
N GLY A 325 0.26 -10.61 6.88
CA GLY A 325 1.38 -9.68 6.73
C GLY A 325 1.10 -8.58 5.71
N HIS A 326 2.16 -8.04 5.14
CA HIS A 326 2.13 -6.80 4.35
C HIS A 326 1.43 -6.92 3.00
N ASN A 327 1.59 -8.07 2.30
CA ASN A 327 0.99 -8.27 0.96
C ASN A 327 -0.45 -8.78 1.06
N VAL A 328 -1.30 -8.00 1.70
CA VAL A 328 -2.70 -8.36 1.98
C VAL A 328 -3.44 -8.94 0.79
N PRO A 329 -3.35 -8.38 -0.45
CA PRO A 329 -4.12 -8.93 -1.57
C PRO A 329 -3.67 -10.34 -1.98
N GLN A 330 -2.42 -10.71 -1.74
CA GLN A 330 -1.92 -12.05 -2.08
C GLN A 330 -2.00 -13.01 -0.89
N GLU A 331 -1.86 -12.52 0.34
CA GLU A 331 -1.99 -13.33 1.56
C GLU A 331 -3.45 -13.64 1.91
N ALA A 332 -4.38 -12.72 1.59
CA ALA A 332 -5.80 -12.85 1.89
C ALA A 332 -6.71 -12.37 0.74
N PRO A 333 -6.61 -12.98 -0.46
CA PRO A 333 -7.27 -12.47 -1.67
C PRO A 333 -8.79 -12.37 -1.56
N ALA A 334 -9.45 -13.33 -0.91
CA ALA A 334 -10.90 -13.31 -0.72
C ALA A 334 -11.34 -12.17 0.22
N ALA A 335 -10.59 -11.93 1.30
CA ALA A 335 -10.88 -10.85 2.24
C ALA A 335 -10.66 -9.48 1.56
N PHE A 336 -9.61 -9.33 0.76
CA PHE A 336 -9.34 -8.12 0.01
C PHE A 336 -10.43 -7.86 -1.04
N ALA A 337 -10.79 -8.87 -1.86
CA ALA A 337 -11.86 -8.76 -2.87
C ALA A 337 -13.20 -8.40 -2.22
N ARG A 338 -13.56 -9.03 -1.10
CA ARG A 338 -14.76 -8.70 -0.33
C ARG A 338 -14.74 -7.24 0.13
N THR A 339 -13.61 -6.76 0.61
CA THR A 339 -13.47 -5.36 1.05
C THR A 339 -13.68 -4.38 -0.10
N VAL A 340 -13.21 -4.71 -1.30
CA VAL A 340 -13.43 -3.87 -2.50
C VAL A 340 -14.92 -3.79 -2.83
N ILE A 341 -15.64 -4.92 -2.82
CA ILE A 341 -17.09 -4.98 -3.07
C ILE A 341 -17.85 -4.18 -2.01
N ASP A 342 -17.51 -4.38 -0.75
CA ASP A 342 -18.16 -3.68 0.37
C ASP A 342 -17.92 -2.17 0.34
N ALA A 343 -16.72 -1.73 -0.09
CA ALA A 343 -16.42 -0.31 -0.25
C ALA A 343 -17.22 0.34 -1.37
N ASP A 344 -17.41 -0.39 -2.49
CA ASP A 344 -18.23 0.07 -3.62
C ASP A 344 -19.71 0.30 -3.23
N HIS A 345 -20.21 -0.49 -2.28
CA HIS A 345 -21.59 -0.43 -1.77
C HIS A 345 -21.71 0.21 -0.37
N LEU A 346 -20.68 0.90 0.11
CA LEU A 346 -20.67 1.41 1.48
C LEU A 346 -21.72 2.50 1.72
N LEU A 347 -22.16 3.20 0.69
CA LEU A 347 -23.25 4.19 0.77
C LEU A 347 -24.65 3.57 0.64
N ASP A 348 -24.75 2.32 0.22
CA ASP A 348 -26.03 1.63 0.01
C ASP A 348 -26.52 0.96 1.30
N LYS A 349 -25.71 1.01 2.35
CA LYS A 349 -25.99 0.50 3.70
C LYS A 349 -26.57 1.61 4.59
#